data_e03eecfa8fa5c5644559f83bfc48c1d2
#
_entry.id   e03eecfa8fa5c5644559f83bfc48c1d2
#
_cell.length_a   1.000
_cell.length_b   1.000
_cell.length_c   1.000
_cell.angle_alpha   90.00
_cell.angle_beta   90.00
_cell.angle_gamma   90.00
#
_symmetry.space_group_name_H-M   'P 1'
#
loop_
_entity.id
_entity.type
_entity.pdbx_description
1 polymer ?
#
loop_
_entity_poly.entity_id
_entity_poly.type
_entity_poly.pdbx_seq_one_letter_code
_entity_poly.pdbx_strand_id
1 'polypeptide(L)'
;NAAPSVIIHPGRHAAWYGDDVQRTRAIAILNALLGSWGNRGGLFFKEGIKLPEFPHPEYPKPAWTWKDLLDGKYPLANEAVTNSVIEASFPANGKDARIKGWFVSGTNLVASVPLKEELHKAVQALELVVVVDTMPMEITGLADVVLPECTYLERYDDIRATAHREPTLCLR
;
A
#
# COMPACT_ATOMS: atom_id res chain seq x y z
N ASN A 1 -14.55 -6.48 31.12
CA ASN A 1 -16.04 -6.51 31.16
C ASN A 1 -16.72 -6.02 29.87
N ALA A 2 -15.98 -5.57 28.85
CA ALA A 2 -16.54 -5.12 27.57
C ALA A 2 -16.71 -6.27 26.54
N ALA A 3 -16.02 -7.38 26.74
CA ALA A 3 -16.15 -8.54 25.85
C ALA A 3 -17.59 -9.11 25.86
N PRO A 4 -18.12 -9.54 24.70
CA PRO A 4 -17.47 -9.64 23.40
C PRO A 4 -17.54 -8.36 22.55
N SER A 5 -18.13 -7.27 23.03
CA SER A 5 -18.31 -5.98 22.34
C SER A 5 -17.03 -5.14 22.38
N VAL A 6 -15.92 -5.69 21.93
CA VAL A 6 -14.60 -5.08 21.95
C VAL A 6 -13.82 -5.41 20.68
N ILE A 7 -13.03 -4.48 20.20
CA ILE A 7 -12.17 -4.66 19.02
C ILE A 7 -10.73 -4.28 19.39
N ILE A 8 -9.80 -5.17 19.08
CA ILE A 8 -8.37 -4.84 19.00
C ILE A 8 -8.04 -4.64 17.54
N HIS A 9 -7.87 -3.38 17.13
CA HIS A 9 -7.67 -3.03 15.73
C HIS A 9 -6.22 -3.32 15.30
N PRO A 10 -6.01 -4.06 14.20
CA PRO A 10 -4.66 -4.47 13.75
C PRO A 10 -3.85 -3.34 13.12
N GLY A 11 -4.44 -2.18 12.92
CA GLY A 11 -3.86 -1.12 12.10
C GLY A 11 -4.19 -1.32 10.61
N ARG A 12 -3.76 -0.38 9.79
CA ARG A 12 -4.04 -0.40 8.35
C ARG A 12 -3.02 -1.25 7.57
N HIS A 13 -1.78 -1.23 7.99
CA HIS A 13 -0.65 -1.76 7.24
C HIS A 13 -0.07 -3.00 7.91
N ALA A 14 -0.74 -4.12 7.76
CA ALA A 14 -0.38 -5.35 8.46
C ALA A 14 0.86 -6.05 7.88
N ALA A 15 1.26 -5.75 6.63
CA ALA A 15 2.35 -6.45 5.94
C ALA A 15 3.28 -5.53 5.11
N TRP A 16 3.32 -4.24 5.41
CA TRP A 16 4.05 -3.26 4.59
C TRP A 16 5.53 -3.11 4.95
N TYR A 17 5.92 -3.43 6.17
CA TYR A 17 7.26 -3.12 6.70
C TYR A 17 8.11 -4.35 7.02
N GLY A 18 7.69 -5.52 6.58
CA GLY A 18 8.43 -6.74 6.77
C GLY A 18 7.60 -7.85 7.38
N ASP A 19 8.08 -8.52 8.42
CA ASP A 19 7.44 -9.70 9.03
C ASP A 19 6.32 -9.33 10.02
N ASP A 20 5.37 -8.52 9.55
CA ASP A 20 4.22 -8.05 10.33
C ASP A 20 3.10 -9.10 10.46
N VAL A 21 3.17 -10.21 9.71
CA VAL A 21 2.14 -11.24 9.70
C VAL A 21 1.92 -11.83 11.09
N GLN A 22 2.99 -12.07 11.84
CA GLN A 22 2.89 -12.64 13.19
C GLN A 22 2.24 -11.67 14.17
N ARG A 23 2.53 -10.38 14.05
CA ARG A 23 1.86 -9.33 14.83
C ARG A 23 0.36 -9.30 14.55
N THR A 24 -0.02 -9.29 13.29
CA THR A 24 -1.43 -9.28 12.87
C THR A 24 -2.14 -10.55 13.32
N ARG A 25 -1.48 -11.71 13.22
CA ARG A 25 -2.00 -12.99 13.72
C ARG A 25 -2.23 -12.96 15.23
N ALA A 26 -1.29 -12.43 16.01
CA ALA A 26 -1.45 -12.29 17.45
C ALA A 26 -2.66 -11.42 17.80
N ILE A 27 -2.87 -10.30 17.12
CA ILE A 27 -4.04 -9.43 17.29
C ILE A 27 -5.35 -10.17 16.91
N ALA A 28 -5.33 -10.93 15.82
CA ALA A 28 -6.49 -11.73 15.42
C ALA A 28 -6.84 -12.79 16.47
N ILE A 29 -5.85 -13.46 17.08
CA ILE A 29 -6.04 -14.43 18.16
C ILE A 29 -6.63 -13.74 19.39
N LEU A 30 -6.15 -12.56 19.78
CA LEU A 30 -6.71 -11.81 20.90
C LEU A 30 -8.19 -11.47 20.67
N ASN A 31 -8.56 -11.04 19.46
CA ASN A 31 -9.97 -10.82 19.12
C ASN A 31 -10.80 -12.12 19.21
N ALA A 32 -10.23 -13.26 18.83
CA ALA A 32 -10.89 -14.56 18.96
C ALA A 32 -11.10 -14.95 20.43
N LEU A 33 -10.09 -14.79 21.28
CA LEU A 33 -10.15 -15.07 22.72
C LEU A 33 -11.17 -14.19 23.44
N LEU A 34 -11.37 -12.96 22.96
CA LEU A 34 -12.39 -12.04 23.48
C LEU A 34 -13.80 -12.32 22.96
N GLY A 35 -13.95 -13.29 22.05
CA GLY A 35 -15.22 -13.59 21.41
C GLY A 35 -15.72 -12.47 20.48
N SER A 36 -14.82 -11.64 19.97
CA SER A 36 -15.14 -10.42 19.22
C SER A 36 -15.64 -10.70 17.80
N TRP A 37 -15.26 -11.81 17.20
CA TRP A 37 -15.59 -12.13 15.81
C TRP A 37 -17.10 -12.44 15.63
N GLY A 38 -17.72 -11.70 14.71
CA GLY A 38 -19.12 -11.88 14.35
C GLY A 38 -20.12 -11.35 15.38
N ASN A 39 -19.70 -10.85 16.52
CA ASN A 39 -20.58 -10.34 17.57
C ASN A 39 -20.84 -8.82 17.42
N ARG A 40 -22.00 -8.39 17.90
CA ARG A 40 -22.36 -6.97 17.92
C ARG A 40 -21.34 -6.16 18.73
N GLY A 41 -20.77 -5.11 18.10
CA GLY A 41 -19.69 -4.30 18.69
C GLY A 41 -18.32 -4.95 18.58
N GLY A 42 -18.19 -6.08 17.91
CA GLY A 42 -16.95 -6.76 17.60
C GLY A 42 -16.52 -6.61 16.14
N LEU A 43 -15.66 -7.52 15.67
CA LEU A 43 -15.12 -7.54 14.31
C LEU A 43 -16.02 -8.34 13.36
N PHE A 44 -16.19 -7.81 12.16
CA PHE A 44 -16.83 -8.48 11.04
C PHE A 44 -15.90 -8.55 9.83
N PHE A 45 -16.04 -9.60 9.03
CA PHE A 45 -15.46 -9.62 7.70
C PHE A 45 -16.18 -8.62 6.81
N LYS A 46 -15.42 -7.91 6.02
CA LYS A 46 -15.99 -7.00 5.02
C LYS A 46 -16.66 -7.82 3.93
N GLU A 47 -17.85 -7.43 3.56
CA GLU A 47 -18.47 -7.84 2.32
C GLU A 47 -18.24 -6.76 1.26
N GLY A 48 -18.06 -7.15 0.01
CA GLY A 48 -17.86 -6.25 -1.10
C GLY A 48 -18.86 -6.51 -2.21
N ILE A 49 -19.18 -5.49 -2.97
CA ILE A 49 -19.95 -5.61 -4.21
C ILE A 49 -18.95 -5.83 -5.35
N LYS A 50 -19.12 -6.90 -6.11
CA LYS A 50 -18.34 -7.11 -7.34
C LYS A 50 -18.92 -6.23 -8.44
N LEU A 51 -18.08 -5.35 -8.94
CA LEU A 51 -18.39 -4.57 -10.14
C LEU A 51 -17.91 -5.34 -11.37
N PRO A 52 -18.58 -5.17 -12.53
CA PRO A 52 -18.03 -5.64 -13.80
C PRO A 52 -16.65 -5.01 -14.02
N GLU A 53 -15.73 -5.81 -14.50
CA GLU A 53 -14.40 -5.30 -14.88
C GLU A 53 -14.51 -4.58 -16.22
N PHE A 54 -13.85 -3.42 -16.31
CA PHE A 54 -13.69 -2.75 -17.59
C PHE A 54 -12.74 -3.57 -18.47
N PRO A 55 -12.96 -3.61 -19.79
CA PRO A 55 -12.01 -4.25 -20.68
C PRO A 55 -10.67 -3.52 -20.60
N HIS A 56 -9.63 -4.25 -20.22
CA HIS A 56 -8.27 -3.74 -20.18
C HIS A 56 -7.54 -4.10 -21.47
N PRO A 57 -6.69 -3.20 -21.99
CA PRO A 57 -5.77 -3.56 -23.04
C PRO A 57 -4.79 -4.63 -22.57
N GLU A 58 -4.30 -5.45 -23.48
CA GLU A 58 -3.21 -6.35 -23.14
C GLU A 58 -1.93 -5.54 -22.96
N TYR A 59 -1.43 -5.55 -21.71
CA TYR A 59 -0.15 -4.93 -21.38
C TYR A 59 0.98 -5.93 -21.55
N PRO A 60 2.17 -5.47 -21.97
CA PRO A 60 3.35 -6.34 -22.01
C PRO A 60 3.64 -6.86 -20.60
N LYS A 61 3.96 -8.13 -20.48
CA LYS A 61 4.32 -8.73 -19.19
C LYS A 61 5.66 -8.15 -18.74
N PRO A 62 5.76 -7.69 -17.49
CA PRO A 62 7.02 -7.22 -16.95
C PRO A 62 8.06 -8.34 -16.92
N ALA A 63 9.33 -7.99 -17.06
CA ALA A 63 10.44 -8.93 -17.00
C ALA A 63 10.56 -9.60 -15.62
N TRP A 64 10.10 -8.93 -14.58
CA TRP A 64 10.04 -9.42 -13.20
C TRP A 64 8.88 -8.77 -12.46
N THR A 65 8.47 -9.36 -11.35
CA THR A 65 7.30 -8.95 -10.56
C THR A 65 7.73 -8.43 -9.18
N TRP A 66 6.79 -7.87 -8.43
CA TRP A 66 7.03 -7.47 -7.05
C TRP A 66 7.51 -8.64 -6.14
N LYS A 67 7.17 -9.88 -6.47
CA LYS A 67 7.66 -11.08 -5.74
C LYS A 67 9.17 -11.25 -5.88
N ASP A 68 9.71 -10.87 -7.03
CA ASP A 68 11.15 -10.93 -7.29
C ASP A 68 11.91 -9.89 -6.47
N LEU A 69 11.27 -8.77 -6.13
CA LEU A 69 11.84 -7.76 -5.22
C LEU A 69 12.00 -8.28 -3.80
N LEU A 70 11.13 -9.16 -3.38
CA LEU A 70 11.14 -9.73 -2.03
C LEU A 70 12.17 -10.87 -1.89
N ASP A 71 12.67 -11.43 -3.00
CA ASP A 71 13.59 -12.60 -3.03
C ASP A 71 13.10 -13.77 -2.14
N GLY A 72 11.77 -13.93 -2.02
CA GLY A 72 11.18 -14.95 -1.15
C GLY A 72 11.29 -14.66 0.36
N LYS A 73 11.85 -13.54 0.76
CA LYS A 73 12.08 -13.17 2.18
C LYS A 73 10.79 -13.09 2.99
N TYR A 74 9.69 -12.72 2.35
CA TYR A 74 8.36 -12.58 3.00
C TYR A 74 7.31 -13.40 2.26
N PRO A 75 7.30 -14.73 2.39
CA PRO A 75 6.46 -15.60 1.57
C PRO A 75 4.95 -15.41 1.77
N LEU A 76 4.54 -14.81 2.88
CA LEU A 76 3.14 -14.52 3.20
C LEU A 76 2.71 -13.09 2.82
N ALA A 77 3.61 -12.27 2.30
CA ALA A 77 3.26 -10.94 1.81
C ALA A 77 2.49 -11.04 0.50
N ASN A 78 1.36 -10.34 0.44
CA ASN A 78 0.52 -10.26 -0.77
C ASN A 78 0.88 -9.09 -1.68
N GLU A 79 1.65 -8.15 -1.15
CA GLU A 79 2.07 -6.91 -1.81
C GLU A 79 3.56 -6.68 -1.57
N ALA A 80 4.19 -5.87 -2.41
CA ALA A 80 5.57 -5.47 -2.19
C ALA A 80 5.72 -4.71 -0.87
N VAL A 81 6.71 -5.11 -0.08
CA VAL A 81 7.07 -4.40 1.14
C VAL A 81 7.77 -3.10 0.77
N THR A 82 7.35 -1.98 1.32
CA THR A 82 7.91 -0.65 0.99
C THR A 82 9.43 -0.60 1.14
N ASN A 83 9.97 -1.22 2.18
CA ASN A 83 11.42 -1.28 2.38
C ASN A 83 12.15 -2.02 1.26
N SER A 84 11.54 -3.08 0.70
CA SER A 84 12.12 -3.82 -0.41
C SER A 84 12.17 -3.00 -1.70
N VAL A 85 11.21 -2.09 -1.90
CA VAL A 85 11.25 -1.15 -3.03
C VAL A 85 12.44 -0.19 -2.88
N ILE A 86 12.68 0.31 -1.67
CA ILE A 86 13.85 1.15 -1.37
C ILE A 86 15.14 0.36 -1.60
N GLU A 87 15.27 -0.84 -1.02
CA GLU A 87 16.42 -1.73 -1.19
C GLU A 87 16.70 -2.05 -2.66
N ALA A 88 15.65 -2.30 -3.45
CA ALA A 88 15.75 -2.62 -4.88
C ALA A 88 16.19 -1.42 -5.75
N SER A 89 16.12 -0.21 -5.21
CA SER A 89 16.60 1.02 -5.87
C SER A 89 18.10 1.23 -5.73
N PHE A 90 18.80 0.36 -5.00
CA PHE A 90 20.27 0.40 -4.88
C PHE A 90 20.94 -0.72 -5.68
N PRO A 91 22.13 -0.46 -6.25
CA PRO A 91 22.99 -1.52 -6.74
C PRO A 91 23.36 -2.49 -5.62
N ALA A 92 23.29 -3.77 -5.85
CA ALA A 92 23.61 -4.78 -4.87
C ALA A 92 24.40 -5.96 -5.47
N ASN A 93 25.42 -6.44 -4.76
CA ASN A 93 26.20 -7.62 -5.14
C ASN A 93 26.79 -7.57 -6.58
N GLY A 94 27.26 -6.40 -7.01
CA GLY A 94 27.81 -6.20 -8.35
C GLY A 94 26.79 -6.21 -9.49
N LYS A 95 25.49 -6.09 -9.16
CA LYS A 95 24.41 -5.94 -10.13
C LYS A 95 23.83 -4.54 -10.04
N ASP A 96 23.34 -4.04 -11.17
CA ASP A 96 22.59 -2.78 -11.24
C ASP A 96 21.34 -2.83 -10.35
N ALA A 97 20.88 -1.65 -9.93
CA ALA A 97 19.61 -1.53 -9.24
C ALA A 97 18.47 -2.13 -10.07
N ARG A 98 17.56 -2.87 -9.42
CA ARG A 98 16.39 -3.47 -10.08
C ARG A 98 15.37 -2.43 -10.46
N ILE A 99 15.25 -1.37 -9.65
CA ILE A 99 14.37 -0.22 -9.88
C ILE A 99 15.25 0.97 -10.22
N LYS A 100 14.96 1.61 -11.34
CA LYS A 100 15.68 2.78 -11.85
C LYS A 100 14.83 4.03 -11.89
N GLY A 101 13.53 3.90 -11.81
CA GLY A 101 12.60 5.02 -11.76
C GLY A 101 11.42 4.78 -10.86
N TRP A 102 10.94 5.85 -10.24
CA TRP A 102 9.72 5.83 -9.44
C TRP A 102 8.65 6.71 -10.05
N PHE A 103 7.42 6.18 -10.06
CA PHE A 103 6.22 6.94 -10.32
C PHE A 103 5.39 6.96 -9.03
N VAL A 104 5.37 8.11 -8.36
CA VAL A 104 4.76 8.30 -7.05
C VAL A 104 3.46 9.07 -7.22
N SER A 105 2.34 8.46 -6.88
CA SER A 105 1.02 9.09 -7.01
C SER A 105 0.28 9.08 -5.67
N GLY A 106 -0.23 10.25 -5.26
CA GLY A 106 -1.10 10.40 -4.11
C GLY A 106 -0.50 9.99 -2.77
N THR A 107 0.83 10.06 -2.62
CA THR A 107 1.49 9.69 -1.36
C THR A 107 2.77 10.47 -1.10
N ASN A 108 2.94 10.91 0.14
CA ASN A 108 4.16 11.53 0.61
C ASN A 108 5.08 10.49 1.26
N LEU A 109 5.94 9.86 0.46
CA LEU A 109 6.85 8.82 0.94
C LEU A 109 7.80 9.34 2.03
N VAL A 110 8.24 10.60 1.96
CA VAL A 110 9.14 11.19 2.97
C VAL A 110 8.51 11.23 4.36
N ALA A 111 7.20 11.45 4.44
CA ALA A 111 6.47 11.46 5.71
C ALA A 111 5.97 10.07 6.13
N SER A 112 5.66 9.18 5.18
CA SER A 112 4.98 7.92 5.46
C SER A 112 5.90 6.72 5.67
N VAL A 113 7.16 6.79 5.19
CA VAL A 113 8.13 5.70 5.33
C VAL A 113 9.04 5.94 6.53
N PRO A 114 9.29 4.93 7.39
CA PRO A 114 10.09 5.10 8.60
C PRO A 114 11.58 5.32 8.33
N LEU A 115 12.12 4.86 7.21
CA LEU A 115 13.55 4.92 6.86
C LEU A 115 13.86 6.14 5.98
N LYS A 116 13.81 7.34 6.55
CA LYS A 116 13.95 8.60 5.80
C LYS A 116 15.29 8.76 5.11
N GLU A 117 16.39 8.40 5.77
CA GLU A 117 17.73 8.54 5.20
C GLU A 117 17.94 7.60 4.01
N GLU A 118 17.50 6.35 4.14
CA GLU A 118 17.54 5.35 3.07
C GLU A 118 16.63 5.75 1.91
N LEU A 119 15.46 6.33 2.19
CA LEU A 119 14.58 6.86 1.17
C LEU A 119 15.27 7.97 0.36
N HIS A 120 15.89 8.96 1.02
CA HIS A 120 16.61 10.03 0.33
C HIS A 120 17.75 9.49 -0.54
N LYS A 121 18.52 8.53 -0.03
CA LYS A 121 19.57 7.87 -0.81
C LYS A 121 19.02 7.11 -2.00
N ALA A 122 17.88 6.42 -1.82
CA ALA A 122 17.21 5.72 -2.91
C ALA A 122 16.77 6.68 -4.01
N VAL A 123 16.09 7.77 -3.64
CA VAL A 123 15.65 8.79 -4.60
C VAL A 123 16.84 9.35 -5.38
N GLN A 124 17.97 9.63 -4.72
CA GLN A 124 19.19 10.12 -5.38
C GLN A 124 19.85 9.09 -6.30
N ALA A 125 19.61 7.81 -6.09
CA ALA A 125 20.16 6.73 -6.92
C ALA A 125 19.28 6.42 -8.14
N LEU A 126 18.05 6.91 -8.20
CA LEU A 126 17.14 6.71 -9.31
C LEU A 126 17.50 7.56 -10.53
N GLU A 127 17.22 7.02 -11.71
CA GLU A 127 17.38 7.73 -12.98
C GLU A 127 16.21 8.68 -13.27
N LEU A 128 15.02 8.42 -12.66
CA LEU A 128 13.82 9.23 -12.87
C LEU A 128 12.88 9.13 -11.67
N VAL A 129 12.41 10.26 -11.18
CA VAL A 129 11.36 10.36 -10.17
C VAL A 129 10.24 11.26 -10.68
N VAL A 130 9.08 10.67 -10.90
CA VAL A 130 7.86 11.38 -11.29
C VAL A 130 6.89 11.40 -10.12
N VAL A 131 6.42 12.57 -9.72
CA VAL A 131 5.42 12.73 -8.66
C VAL A 131 4.13 13.28 -9.24
N VAL A 132 3.03 12.61 -8.94
CA VAL A 132 1.65 13.05 -9.31
C VAL A 132 0.89 13.30 -8.03
N ASP A 133 0.52 14.53 -7.78
CA ASP A 133 -0.24 14.87 -6.58
C ASP A 133 -1.07 16.15 -6.74
N THR A 134 -2.04 16.32 -5.86
CA THR A 134 -2.93 17.48 -5.83
C THR A 134 -2.30 18.72 -5.20
N MET A 135 -1.23 18.53 -4.41
CA MET A 135 -0.53 19.62 -3.72
C MET A 135 0.95 19.30 -3.54
N PRO A 136 1.81 20.32 -3.45
CA PRO A 136 3.24 20.12 -3.16
C PRO A 136 3.44 19.50 -1.77
N MET A 137 4.29 18.47 -1.71
CA MET A 137 4.73 17.81 -0.49
C MET A 137 6.26 17.64 -0.52
N GLU A 138 6.85 17.11 0.55
CA GLU A 138 8.30 16.93 0.63
C GLU A 138 8.87 16.10 -0.53
N ILE A 139 8.16 15.04 -0.93
CA ILE A 139 8.58 14.20 -2.06
C ILE A 139 8.58 14.97 -3.40
N THR A 140 7.72 15.98 -3.53
CA THR A 140 7.67 16.84 -4.73
C THR A 140 8.98 17.60 -4.93
N GLY A 141 9.63 18.01 -3.82
CA GLY A 141 10.93 18.68 -3.87
C GLY A 141 12.10 17.78 -4.28
N LEU A 142 11.87 16.46 -4.36
CA LEU A 142 12.88 15.47 -4.76
C LEU A 142 12.60 14.89 -6.15
N ALA A 143 11.55 15.34 -6.83
CA ALA A 143 11.12 14.83 -8.12
C ALA A 143 11.84 15.52 -9.28
N ASP A 144 12.11 14.75 -10.34
CA ASP A 144 12.57 15.29 -11.64
C ASP A 144 11.40 15.88 -12.43
N VAL A 145 10.20 15.27 -12.28
CA VAL A 145 8.98 15.70 -12.96
C VAL A 145 7.82 15.72 -11.96
N VAL A 146 7.09 16.82 -11.93
CA VAL A 146 5.87 16.97 -11.13
C VAL A 146 4.69 17.14 -12.07
N LEU A 147 3.68 16.26 -11.92
CA LEU A 147 2.42 16.31 -12.65
C LEU A 147 1.31 16.70 -11.66
N PRO A 148 0.72 17.89 -11.79
CA PRO A 148 -0.39 18.27 -10.93
C PRO A 148 -1.62 17.44 -11.26
N GLU A 149 -2.28 16.95 -10.22
CA GLU A 149 -3.52 16.20 -10.31
C GLU A 149 -4.71 17.07 -9.85
N CYS A 150 -5.88 16.83 -10.44
CA CYS A 150 -7.12 17.43 -9.98
C CYS A 150 -7.51 16.93 -8.60
N THR A 151 -8.02 17.83 -7.77
CA THR A 151 -8.65 17.43 -6.51
C THR A 151 -9.95 16.68 -6.76
N TYR A 152 -10.47 15.99 -5.73
CA TYR A 152 -11.74 15.27 -5.85
C TYR A 152 -12.95 16.18 -6.14
N LEU A 153 -12.82 17.47 -5.97
CA LEU A 153 -13.87 18.45 -6.32
C LEU A 153 -13.81 18.91 -7.79
N GLU A 154 -12.70 18.64 -8.46
CA GLU A 154 -12.43 19.10 -9.83
C GLU A 154 -12.58 17.99 -10.87
N ARG A 155 -12.86 16.75 -10.44
CA ARG A 155 -12.96 15.60 -11.34
C ARG A 155 -14.21 14.77 -11.07
N TYR A 156 -14.64 14.04 -12.09
CA TYR A 156 -15.58 12.95 -11.93
C TYR A 156 -14.81 11.67 -11.68
N ASP A 157 -15.10 11.05 -10.55
CA ASP A 157 -14.55 9.75 -10.23
C ASP A 157 -15.49 8.63 -10.69
N ASP A 158 -14.97 7.42 -10.77
CA ASP A 158 -15.73 6.24 -11.12
C ASP A 158 -16.63 5.78 -9.96
N ILE A 159 -17.47 4.77 -10.23
CA ILE A 159 -18.30 4.12 -9.21
C ILE A 159 -17.41 3.51 -8.15
N ARG A 160 -17.63 3.91 -6.91
CA ARG A 160 -16.92 3.37 -5.77
C ARG A 160 -17.77 2.35 -5.03
N ALA A 161 -17.32 1.11 -5.00
CA ALA A 161 -17.87 0.08 -4.12
C ALA A 161 -17.11 0.10 -2.80
N THR A 162 -17.81 0.38 -1.70
CA THR A 162 -17.21 0.34 -0.36
C THR A 162 -17.45 -1.02 0.26
N ALA A 163 -16.39 -1.67 0.73
CA ALA A 163 -16.48 -2.95 1.42
C ALA A 163 -16.72 -2.70 2.92
N HIS A 164 -17.94 -2.97 3.37
CA HIS A 164 -18.39 -2.85 4.75
C HIS A 164 -19.22 -4.05 5.13
N ARG A 165 -19.77 -4.06 6.37
CA ARG A 165 -20.79 -5.04 6.77
C ARG A 165 -22.04 -4.96 5.89
N GLU A 166 -22.39 -3.74 5.50
CA GLU A 166 -23.44 -3.44 4.53
C GLU A 166 -22.79 -2.65 3.40
N PRO A 167 -22.32 -3.33 2.32
CA PRO A 167 -21.59 -2.67 1.26
C PRO A 167 -22.49 -1.72 0.48
N THR A 168 -21.93 -0.60 0.07
CA THR A 168 -22.65 0.44 -0.67
C THR A 168 -21.95 0.79 -1.97
N LEU A 169 -22.74 1.20 -2.96
CA LEU A 169 -22.25 1.82 -4.19
C LEU A 169 -22.43 3.33 -4.10
N CYS A 170 -21.39 4.05 -4.40
CA CYS A 170 -21.41 5.51 -4.47
C CYS A 170 -20.99 5.95 -5.85
N LEU A 171 -21.75 6.86 -6.45
CA LEU A 171 -21.31 7.68 -7.58
C LEU A 171 -20.62 8.92 -7.02
N ARG A 172 -19.56 9.30 -7.67
CA ARG A 172 -18.78 10.45 -7.25
C ARG A 172 -18.57 11.43 -8.38
#